data_6e5288a82c6bb2c48dd7a81812e8f1b8
#
_entry.id   6e5288a82c6bb2c48dd7a81812e8f1b8
#
_cell.length_a   1.000
_cell.length_b   1.000
_cell.length_c   1.000
_cell.angle_alpha   90.00
_cell.angle_beta   90.00
_cell.angle_gamma   90.00
#
_symmetry.space_group_name_H-M   'P 1'
#
loop_
_entity.id
_entity.type
_entity.pdbx_description
1 polymer ?
#
loop_
_entity_poly.entity_id
_entity_poly.type
_entity_poly.pdbx_seq_one_letter_code
_entity_poly.pdbx_strand_id
1 'polypeptide(L)'
;MGKIFSIQILRGIAALFVVCFHFRYAVNDIYAQKDIGNRLFEFGSFGVDLFFIISGFIMAMSARQNENLSEFFIKRFFRIYPLYFIVLTLYILLSFNEYSLSQIIKSYLLVPMDYKSEMPYYGYSIMAIAWTLTYEFWFYFIFGISKKLSYKNKFIISSVLLSAPVVFVNGINIDAFHANYVLNWGGI
;
A
#
# COMPACT_ATOMS: atom_id res chain seq x y z
N MET A 1 18.19 -5.69 17.58
CA MET A 1 18.32 -6.18 16.19
C MET A 1 19.01 -5.12 15.38
N GLY A 2 20.20 -5.39 14.82
CA GLY A 2 20.95 -4.39 14.05
C GLY A 2 20.15 -3.94 12.82
N LYS A 3 20.34 -2.70 12.41
CA LYS A 3 19.76 -2.19 11.16
C LYS A 3 20.38 -2.95 9.98
N ILE A 4 19.56 -3.61 9.17
CA ILE A 4 20.04 -4.26 7.95
C ILE A 4 20.11 -3.19 6.86
N PHE A 5 21.30 -2.67 6.63
CA PHE A 5 21.51 -1.58 5.66
C PHE A 5 21.00 -1.92 4.26
N SER A 6 21.16 -3.16 3.80
CA SER A 6 20.67 -3.61 2.50
C SER A 6 19.15 -3.40 2.33
N ILE A 7 18.36 -3.63 3.37
CA ILE A 7 16.92 -3.42 3.34
C ILE A 7 16.58 -1.93 3.25
N GLN A 8 17.33 -1.07 3.94
CA GLN A 8 17.10 0.38 3.85
C GLN A 8 17.45 0.91 2.45
N ILE A 9 18.51 0.39 1.83
CA ILE A 9 18.88 0.73 0.45
C ILE A 9 17.77 0.29 -0.50
N LEU A 10 17.29 -0.95 -0.39
CA LEU A 10 16.20 -1.46 -1.23
C LEU A 10 14.92 -0.62 -1.10
N ARG A 11 14.59 -0.18 0.11
CA ARG A 11 13.44 0.72 0.32
C ARG A 11 13.65 2.08 -0.34
N GLY A 12 14.87 2.63 -0.29
CA GLY A 12 15.22 3.87 -0.99
C GLY A 12 15.09 3.73 -2.50
N ILE A 13 15.57 2.62 -3.05
CA ILE A 13 15.45 2.31 -4.49
C ILE A 13 13.97 2.15 -4.87
N ALA A 14 13.19 1.42 -4.09
CA ALA A 14 11.76 1.25 -4.33
C ALA A 14 11.02 2.61 -4.33
N ALA A 15 11.33 3.48 -3.36
CA ALA A 15 10.78 4.83 -3.32
C ALA A 15 11.14 5.65 -4.56
N LEU A 16 12.40 5.57 -4.99
CA LEU A 16 12.87 6.28 -6.19
C LEU A 16 12.13 5.80 -7.44
N PHE A 17 11.93 4.49 -7.61
CA PHE A 17 11.14 3.95 -8.72
C PHE A 17 9.71 4.48 -8.74
N VAL A 18 9.03 4.50 -7.61
CA VAL A 18 7.66 5.03 -7.50
C VAL A 18 7.62 6.52 -7.84
N VAL A 19 8.57 7.31 -7.34
CA VAL A 19 8.67 8.74 -7.67
C VAL A 19 8.90 8.94 -9.17
N CYS A 20 9.87 8.24 -9.76
CA CYS A 20 10.15 8.33 -11.19
C CYS A 20 8.94 7.93 -12.04
N PHE A 21 8.21 6.89 -11.63
CA PHE A 21 6.97 6.47 -12.30
C PHE A 21 5.92 7.58 -12.30
N HIS A 22 5.67 8.21 -11.16
CA HIS A 22 4.66 9.26 -11.06
C HIS A 22 5.05 10.54 -11.81
N PHE A 23 6.34 10.84 -11.87
CA PHE A 23 6.86 12.01 -12.57
C PHE A 23 7.32 11.75 -14.01
N ARG A 24 7.10 10.54 -14.56
CA ARG A 24 7.57 10.18 -15.92
C ARG A 24 7.06 11.11 -17.01
N TYR A 25 5.84 11.60 -16.87
CA TYR A 25 5.24 12.53 -17.83
C TYR A 25 5.91 13.92 -17.84
N ALA A 26 6.53 14.32 -16.73
CA ALA A 26 7.25 15.58 -16.66
C ALA A 26 8.53 15.60 -17.53
N VAL A 27 8.99 14.44 -17.97
CA VAL A 27 10.19 14.29 -18.82
C VAL A 27 9.81 14.01 -20.29
N ASN A 28 8.55 13.66 -20.54
CA ASN A 28 8.05 13.48 -21.90
C ASN A 28 7.94 14.84 -22.61
N ASP A 29 8.08 14.82 -23.93
CA ASP A 29 7.96 15.99 -24.82
C ASP A 29 8.99 17.14 -24.62
N ILE A 30 9.96 16.95 -23.71
CA ILE A 30 11.03 17.95 -23.47
C ILE A 30 12.18 17.78 -24.48
N TYR A 31 12.46 16.55 -24.88
CA TYR A 31 13.57 16.20 -25.77
C TYR A 31 13.06 15.76 -27.14
N ALA A 32 13.97 15.63 -28.11
CA ALA A 32 13.64 15.10 -29.43
C ALA A 32 12.93 13.73 -29.36
N GLN A 33 13.19 12.97 -28.32
CA GLN A 33 12.51 11.71 -27.98
C GLN A 33 11.31 12.02 -27.08
N LYS A 34 10.11 12.00 -27.68
CA LYS A 34 8.88 12.46 -27.03
C LYS A 34 8.43 11.64 -25.84
N ASP A 35 8.81 10.37 -25.74
CA ASP A 35 8.35 9.37 -24.78
C ASP A 35 9.45 8.85 -23.83
N ILE A 36 10.50 9.63 -23.63
CA ILE A 36 11.67 9.19 -22.85
C ILE A 36 11.33 8.85 -21.39
N GLY A 37 10.42 9.60 -20.77
CA GLY A 37 9.99 9.34 -19.40
C GLY A 37 9.25 8.00 -19.28
N ASN A 38 8.36 7.70 -20.23
CA ASN A 38 7.66 6.41 -20.26
C ASN A 38 8.65 5.28 -20.48
N ARG A 39 9.54 5.36 -21.48
CA ARG A 39 10.53 4.31 -21.75
C ARG A 39 11.42 3.97 -20.57
N LEU A 40 11.81 4.98 -19.77
CA LEU A 40 12.71 4.79 -18.65
C LEU A 40 11.98 4.36 -17.37
N PHE A 41 10.76 4.84 -17.15
CA PHE A 41 10.12 4.78 -15.82
C PHE A 41 8.74 4.13 -15.80
N GLU A 42 8.24 3.58 -16.90
CA GLU A 42 6.94 2.89 -16.98
C GLU A 42 6.85 1.73 -15.97
N PHE A 43 7.92 0.96 -15.82
CA PHE A 43 7.99 -0.14 -14.86
C PHE A 43 8.26 0.31 -13.41
N GLY A 44 8.39 1.60 -13.16
CA GLY A 44 8.66 2.10 -11.80
C GLY A 44 7.54 1.83 -10.78
N SER A 45 6.33 1.51 -11.26
CA SER A 45 5.22 1.00 -10.42
C SER A 45 5.60 -0.26 -9.63
N PHE A 46 6.51 -1.09 -10.15
CA PHE A 46 7.06 -2.26 -9.44
C PHE A 46 7.69 -1.90 -8.08
N GLY A 47 8.07 -0.63 -7.89
CA GLY A 47 8.52 -0.14 -6.60
C GLY A 47 7.51 -0.36 -5.48
N VAL A 48 6.21 -0.36 -5.77
CA VAL A 48 5.15 -0.63 -4.78
C VAL A 48 5.18 -2.09 -4.34
N ASP A 49 5.34 -3.03 -5.27
CA ASP A 49 5.47 -4.47 -4.97
C ASP A 49 6.70 -4.73 -4.09
N LEU A 50 7.81 -4.10 -4.45
CA LEU A 50 9.03 -4.19 -3.67
C LEU A 50 8.84 -3.66 -2.24
N PHE A 51 8.08 -2.57 -2.07
CA PHE A 51 7.71 -2.08 -0.73
C PHE A 51 6.91 -3.10 0.07
N PHE A 52 5.92 -3.75 -0.53
CA PHE A 52 5.12 -4.77 0.14
C PHE A 52 5.94 -5.98 0.54
N ILE A 53 6.82 -6.47 -0.35
CA ILE A 53 7.74 -7.57 -0.06
C ILE A 53 8.65 -7.22 1.11
N ILE A 54 9.27 -6.04 1.09
CA ILE A 54 10.17 -5.58 2.15
C ILE A 54 9.40 -5.39 3.47
N SER A 55 8.20 -4.79 3.43
CA SER A 55 7.36 -4.61 4.62
C SER A 55 7.00 -5.96 5.25
N GLY A 56 6.61 -6.93 4.44
CA GLY A 56 6.34 -8.30 4.87
C GLY A 56 7.55 -8.96 5.51
N PHE A 57 8.71 -8.84 4.89
CA PHE A 57 9.96 -9.39 5.41
C PHE A 57 10.36 -8.76 6.75
N ILE A 58 10.36 -7.43 6.85
CA ILE A 58 10.67 -6.72 8.10
C ILE A 58 9.69 -7.11 9.20
N MET A 59 8.41 -7.22 8.88
CA MET A 59 7.39 -7.61 9.83
C MET A 59 7.62 -9.03 10.35
N ALA A 60 7.93 -9.95 9.44
CA ALA A 60 8.25 -11.33 9.77
C ALA A 60 9.43 -11.44 10.75
N MET A 61 10.50 -10.68 10.48
CA MET A 61 11.70 -10.66 11.32
C MET A 61 11.50 -9.94 12.64
N SER A 62 10.68 -8.89 12.68
CA SER A 62 10.47 -8.05 13.87
C SER A 62 9.43 -8.60 14.83
N ALA A 63 8.58 -9.54 14.38
CA ALA A 63 7.53 -10.12 15.21
C ALA A 63 8.10 -11.01 16.31
N ARG A 64 7.89 -10.61 17.56
CA ARG A 64 8.33 -11.39 18.74
C ARG A 64 7.20 -12.31 19.21
N GLN A 65 7.56 -13.49 19.75
CA GLN A 65 6.58 -14.47 20.25
C GLN A 65 5.75 -13.89 21.40
N ASN A 66 6.41 -13.24 22.35
CA ASN A 66 5.79 -12.73 23.59
C ASN A 66 5.26 -11.30 23.46
N GLU A 67 5.25 -10.71 22.26
CA GLU A 67 4.70 -9.39 22.03
C GLU A 67 3.17 -9.45 22.03
N ASN A 68 2.53 -8.65 22.88
CA ASN A 68 1.07 -8.53 22.92
C ASN A 68 0.52 -7.99 21.59
N LEU A 69 -0.71 -8.39 21.24
CA LEU A 69 -1.35 -7.96 19.99
C LEU A 69 -1.51 -6.43 19.94
N SER A 70 -1.89 -5.82 21.05
CA SER A 70 -2.02 -4.36 21.16
C SER A 70 -0.68 -3.66 20.93
N GLU A 71 0.39 -4.15 21.57
CA GLU A 71 1.75 -3.62 21.38
C GLU A 71 2.21 -3.75 19.93
N PHE A 72 1.88 -4.89 19.30
CA PHE A 72 2.15 -5.12 17.89
C PHE A 72 1.48 -4.06 17.00
N PHE A 73 0.18 -3.78 17.19
CA PHE A 73 -0.54 -2.80 16.39
C PHE A 73 -0.11 -1.36 16.68
N ILE A 74 0.08 -1.00 17.94
CA ILE A 74 0.51 0.34 18.34
C ILE A 74 1.83 0.71 17.66
N LYS A 75 2.83 -0.17 17.71
CA LYS A 75 4.14 0.08 17.07
C LYS A 75 4.02 0.33 15.57
N ARG A 76 3.11 -0.37 14.87
CA ARG A 76 2.94 -0.22 13.43
C ARG A 76 2.11 1.01 13.08
N PHE A 77 1.09 1.28 13.84
CA PHE A 77 0.30 2.49 13.71
C PHE A 77 1.18 3.74 13.84
N PHE A 78 1.95 3.85 14.91
CA PHE A 78 2.84 5.00 15.12
C PHE A 78 4.02 5.08 14.15
N ARG A 79 4.30 4.03 13.43
CA ARG A 79 5.32 4.03 12.36
C ARG A 79 4.84 4.73 11.10
N ILE A 80 3.55 4.65 10.75
CA ILE A 80 3.00 5.07 9.46
C ILE A 80 2.08 6.27 9.64
N TYR A 81 1.10 6.15 10.52
CA TYR A 81 -0.02 7.06 10.60
C TYR A 81 0.36 8.51 10.93
N PRO A 82 1.31 8.82 11.85
CA PRO A 82 1.66 10.21 12.14
C PRO A 82 2.20 10.97 10.94
N LEU A 83 3.06 10.33 10.13
CA LEU A 83 3.58 10.94 8.92
C LEU A 83 2.47 11.15 7.89
N TYR A 84 1.63 10.14 7.68
CA TYR A 84 0.47 10.24 6.79
C TYR A 84 -0.45 11.39 7.21
N PHE A 85 -0.78 11.49 8.50
CA PHE A 85 -1.62 12.54 9.05
C PHE A 85 -1.06 13.93 8.73
N ILE A 86 0.24 14.16 8.97
CA ILE A 86 0.89 15.44 8.70
C ILE A 86 0.85 15.76 7.20
N VAL A 87 1.24 14.80 6.36
CA VAL A 87 1.30 15.00 4.90
C VAL A 87 -0.09 15.25 4.33
N LEU A 88 -1.13 14.50 4.75
CA LEU A 88 -2.51 14.71 4.33
C LEU A 88 -3.01 16.09 4.76
N THR A 89 -2.73 16.51 5.99
CA THR A 89 -3.11 17.84 6.48
C THR A 89 -2.47 18.95 5.64
N LEU A 90 -1.17 18.87 5.40
CA LEU A 90 -0.47 19.83 4.54
C LEU A 90 -1.02 19.81 3.11
N TYR A 91 -1.31 18.64 2.56
CA TYR A 91 -1.89 18.52 1.23
C TYR A 91 -3.25 19.20 1.14
N ILE A 92 -4.14 19.02 2.13
CA ILE A 92 -5.45 19.66 2.18
C ILE A 92 -5.31 21.18 2.31
N LEU A 93 -4.41 21.66 3.17
CA LEU A 93 -4.20 23.08 3.41
C LEU A 93 -3.58 23.81 2.20
N LEU A 94 -2.72 23.14 1.44
CA LEU A 94 -2.05 23.71 0.26
C LEU A 94 -2.84 23.48 -1.03
N SER A 95 -3.84 22.64 -1.00
CA SER A 95 -4.72 22.37 -2.15
C SER A 95 -5.71 23.50 -2.33
N PHE A 96 -5.87 23.95 -3.57
CA PHE A 96 -6.92 24.92 -3.93
C PHE A 96 -8.29 24.26 -4.18
N ASN A 97 -8.37 22.93 -3.99
CA ASN A 97 -9.61 22.20 -4.19
C ASN A 97 -10.47 22.24 -2.93
N GLU A 98 -11.78 22.39 -3.12
CA GLU A 98 -12.75 22.23 -2.03
C GLU A 98 -13.06 20.75 -1.80
N TYR A 99 -12.84 20.29 -0.58
CA TYR A 99 -13.16 18.93 -0.15
C TYR A 99 -14.34 18.95 0.81
N SER A 100 -15.29 18.04 0.63
CA SER A 100 -16.37 17.87 1.58
C SER A 100 -15.84 17.30 2.91
N LEU A 101 -16.52 17.62 4.01
CA LEU A 101 -16.17 17.09 5.32
C LEU A 101 -16.11 15.54 5.33
N SER A 102 -17.02 14.90 4.60
CA SER A 102 -17.04 13.45 4.45
C SER A 102 -15.76 12.92 3.78
N GLN A 103 -15.29 13.58 2.71
CA GLN A 103 -14.04 13.20 2.05
C GLN A 103 -12.84 13.34 2.97
N ILE A 104 -12.78 14.43 3.73
CA ILE A 104 -11.72 14.69 4.70
C ILE A 104 -11.68 13.60 5.77
N ILE A 105 -12.82 13.31 6.41
CA ILE A 105 -12.91 12.29 7.47
C ILE A 105 -12.54 10.91 6.92
N LYS A 106 -13.09 10.51 5.77
CA LYS A 106 -12.77 9.22 5.14
C LYS A 106 -11.29 9.10 4.81
N SER A 107 -10.67 10.18 4.34
CA SER A 107 -9.24 10.22 4.03
C SER A 107 -8.38 10.00 5.29
N TYR A 108 -8.68 10.68 6.38
CA TYR A 108 -7.97 10.43 7.65
C TYR A 108 -8.17 9.02 8.19
N LEU A 109 -9.33 8.42 7.97
CA LEU A 109 -9.61 7.06 8.40
C LEU A 109 -9.10 5.98 7.43
N LEU A 110 -8.51 6.38 6.31
CA LEU A 110 -8.08 5.46 5.23
C LEU A 110 -9.24 4.58 4.70
N VAL A 111 -10.46 5.12 4.70
CA VAL A 111 -11.67 4.47 4.19
C VAL A 111 -11.90 4.90 2.75
N PRO A 112 -12.20 3.97 1.82
CA PRO A 112 -12.53 4.30 0.44
C PRO A 112 -13.69 5.29 0.32
N MET A 113 -13.54 6.28 -0.56
CA MET A 113 -14.57 7.30 -0.77
C MET A 113 -15.72 6.81 -1.67
N ASP A 114 -15.37 6.04 -2.68
CA ASP A 114 -16.32 5.49 -3.64
C ASP A 114 -15.91 4.07 -4.04
N TYR A 115 -16.77 3.11 -3.73
CA TYR A 115 -16.56 1.70 -4.07
C TYR A 115 -16.83 1.38 -5.54
N LYS A 116 -17.37 2.34 -6.31
CA LYS A 116 -17.65 2.19 -7.75
C LYS A 116 -16.54 2.72 -8.64
N SER A 117 -15.54 3.39 -8.05
CA SER A 117 -14.39 3.89 -8.80
C SER A 117 -13.53 2.75 -9.34
N GLU A 118 -12.91 3.00 -10.49
CA GLU A 118 -12.00 2.04 -11.10
C GLU A 118 -10.79 1.74 -10.21
N MET A 119 -10.30 0.52 -10.37
CA MET A 119 -9.10 0.05 -9.67
C MET A 119 -7.84 0.78 -10.16
N PRO A 120 -6.80 0.87 -9.35
CA PRO A 120 -6.61 0.42 -7.95
C PRO A 120 -7.17 1.37 -6.90
N TYR A 121 -7.80 2.44 -7.29
CA TYR A 121 -8.03 3.60 -6.46
C TYR A 121 -9.31 3.56 -5.64
N TYR A 122 -10.35 2.79 -5.98
CA TYR A 122 -11.65 2.68 -5.27
C TYR A 122 -12.16 4.00 -4.67
N GLY A 123 -11.99 5.13 -5.37
CA GLY A 123 -12.28 6.44 -4.81
C GLY A 123 -11.46 6.73 -3.56
N TYR A 124 -10.19 6.35 -3.59
CA TYR A 124 -9.31 6.59 -2.47
C TYR A 124 -9.22 8.06 -2.14
N SER A 125 -8.89 8.24 -0.91
CA SER A 125 -8.60 9.44 -0.17
C SER A 125 -8.20 10.61 -1.08
N ILE A 126 -8.34 11.80 -0.56
CA ILE A 126 -7.86 13.03 -1.18
C ILE A 126 -6.43 12.86 -1.77
N MET A 127 -5.59 12.05 -1.10
CA MET A 127 -4.29 11.62 -1.65
C MET A 127 -4.41 10.23 -2.29
N ALA A 128 -4.46 10.16 -3.61
CA ALA A 128 -4.57 8.89 -4.34
C ALA A 128 -3.48 7.88 -3.95
N ILE A 129 -2.23 8.32 -3.77
CA ILE A 129 -1.10 7.45 -3.41
C ILE A 129 -1.25 6.76 -2.05
N ALA A 130 -2.17 7.21 -1.19
CA ALA A 130 -2.40 6.62 0.13
C ALA A 130 -3.09 5.24 0.09
N TRP A 131 -3.56 4.78 -1.07
CA TRP A 131 -4.17 3.45 -1.23
C TRP A 131 -3.26 2.31 -0.72
N THR A 132 -1.95 2.45 -0.90
CA THR A 132 -0.97 1.47 -0.43
C THR A 132 -0.95 1.32 1.09
N LEU A 133 -1.24 2.39 1.83
CA LEU A 133 -1.28 2.36 3.29
C LEU A 133 -2.47 1.53 3.81
N THR A 134 -3.61 1.60 3.14
CA THR A 134 -4.78 0.77 3.49
C THR A 134 -4.42 -0.71 3.40
N TYR A 135 -3.75 -1.14 2.33
CA TYR A 135 -3.29 -2.53 2.20
C TYR A 135 -2.23 -2.90 3.22
N GLU A 136 -1.32 -1.98 3.55
CA GLU A 136 -0.32 -2.22 4.59
C GLU A 136 -0.98 -2.44 5.96
N PHE A 137 -2.01 -1.66 6.33
CA PHE A 137 -2.78 -1.87 7.55
C PHE A 137 -3.56 -3.20 7.53
N TRP A 138 -4.19 -3.57 6.42
CA TRP A 138 -4.83 -4.87 6.25
C TRP A 138 -3.85 -6.02 6.44
N PHE A 139 -2.68 -5.92 5.86
CA PHE A 139 -1.63 -6.91 6.02
C PHE A 139 -1.19 -7.03 7.49
N TYR A 140 -1.02 -5.91 8.19
CA TYR A 140 -0.71 -5.93 9.63
C TYR A 140 -1.81 -6.59 10.45
N PHE A 141 -3.06 -6.32 10.12
CA PHE A 141 -4.21 -6.90 10.80
C PHE A 141 -4.23 -8.42 10.65
N ILE A 142 -4.15 -8.91 9.41
CA ILE A 142 -4.12 -10.35 9.12
C ILE A 142 -2.93 -11.04 9.77
N PHE A 143 -1.75 -10.45 9.67
CA PHE A 143 -0.56 -11.03 10.28
C PHE A 143 -0.61 -11.03 11.82
N GLY A 144 -1.14 -9.98 12.42
CA GLY A 144 -1.34 -9.91 13.87
C GLY A 144 -2.27 -11.00 14.37
N ILE A 145 -3.40 -11.23 13.69
CA ILE A 145 -4.33 -12.33 14.01
C ILE A 145 -3.63 -13.68 13.80
N SER A 146 -2.94 -13.88 12.70
CA SER A 146 -2.22 -15.13 12.40
C SER A 146 -1.19 -15.45 13.47
N LYS A 147 -0.46 -14.45 13.95
CA LYS A 147 0.50 -14.56 15.04
C LYS A 147 -0.17 -14.97 16.35
N LYS A 148 -1.37 -14.42 16.64
CA LYS A 148 -2.14 -14.74 17.84
C LYS A 148 -2.68 -16.16 17.79
N LEU A 149 -3.12 -16.62 16.63
CA LEU A 149 -3.63 -18.00 16.43
C LEU A 149 -2.51 -19.03 16.58
N SER A 150 -1.38 -18.83 15.91
CA SER A 150 -0.21 -19.69 16.03
C SER A 150 1.06 -18.95 15.64
N TYR A 151 1.93 -18.72 16.61
CA TYR A 151 3.22 -18.10 16.32
C TYR A 151 4.09 -18.94 15.37
N LYS A 152 4.04 -20.27 15.50
CA LYS A 152 4.81 -21.21 14.65
C LYS A 152 4.32 -21.18 13.21
N ASN A 153 3.01 -21.15 13.00
CA ASN A 153 2.38 -21.25 11.68
C ASN A 153 1.90 -19.88 11.12
N LYS A 154 2.31 -18.76 11.74
CA LYS A 154 1.83 -17.41 11.38
C LYS A 154 1.94 -17.10 9.89
N PHE A 155 3.00 -17.56 9.22
CA PHE A 155 3.19 -17.32 7.78
C PHE A 155 2.18 -18.09 6.93
N ILE A 156 1.97 -19.37 7.23
CA ILE A 156 1.00 -20.21 6.52
C ILE A 156 -0.40 -19.65 6.73
N ILE A 157 -0.77 -19.33 7.98
CA ILE A 157 -2.08 -18.77 8.29
C ILE A 157 -2.30 -17.43 7.60
N SER A 158 -1.31 -16.52 7.63
CA SER A 158 -1.44 -15.24 6.93
C SER A 158 -1.52 -15.41 5.43
N SER A 159 -0.76 -16.31 4.82
CA SER A 159 -0.86 -16.58 3.38
C SER A 159 -2.24 -17.13 3.01
N VAL A 160 -2.79 -18.04 3.79
CA VAL A 160 -4.15 -18.57 3.56
C VAL A 160 -5.20 -17.47 3.72
N LEU A 161 -5.11 -16.66 4.78
CA LEU A 161 -6.07 -15.57 5.01
C LEU A 161 -5.99 -14.46 3.96
N LEU A 162 -4.82 -14.22 3.37
CA LEU A 162 -4.64 -13.25 2.28
C LEU A 162 -5.13 -13.81 0.94
N SER A 163 -4.90 -15.10 0.66
CA SER A 163 -5.30 -15.71 -0.61
C SER A 163 -6.76 -16.19 -0.64
N ALA A 164 -7.32 -16.56 0.49
CA ALA A 164 -8.69 -17.10 0.56
C ALA A 164 -9.76 -16.16 -0.05
N PRO A 165 -9.79 -14.84 0.24
CA PRO A 165 -10.75 -13.93 -0.39
C PRO A 165 -10.63 -13.91 -1.91
N VAL A 166 -9.41 -13.95 -2.44
CA VAL A 166 -9.14 -13.93 -3.88
C VAL A 166 -9.69 -15.19 -4.55
N VAL A 167 -9.39 -16.35 -3.98
CA VAL A 167 -9.87 -17.65 -4.51
C VAL A 167 -11.39 -17.73 -4.39
N PHE A 168 -11.95 -17.29 -3.25
CA PHE A 168 -13.38 -17.36 -2.99
C PHE A 168 -14.17 -16.45 -3.93
N VAL A 169 -13.73 -15.21 -4.14
CA VAL A 169 -14.41 -14.23 -5.00
C VAL A 169 -14.36 -14.66 -6.47
N ASN A 170 -13.22 -15.17 -6.94
CA ASN A 170 -13.12 -15.72 -8.29
C ASN A 170 -13.99 -16.95 -8.51
N GLY A 171 -14.20 -17.76 -7.46
CA GLY A 171 -15.06 -18.96 -7.52
C GLY A 171 -16.56 -18.67 -7.55
N ILE A 172 -17.00 -17.51 -7.04
CA ILE A 172 -18.43 -17.19 -6.86
C ILE A 172 -18.93 -16.13 -7.87
N ASN A 173 -18.05 -15.55 -8.68
CA ASN A 173 -18.42 -14.52 -9.68
C ASN A 173 -19.20 -13.34 -9.06
N ILE A 174 -18.75 -12.85 -7.91
CA ILE A 174 -19.39 -11.73 -7.20
C ILE A 174 -18.89 -10.41 -7.81
N ASP A 175 -19.73 -9.74 -8.60
CA ASP A 175 -19.49 -8.42 -9.18
C ASP A 175 -19.22 -7.32 -8.13
N ALA A 176 -19.63 -7.54 -6.88
CA ALA A 176 -19.48 -6.58 -5.78
C ALA A 176 -18.04 -6.45 -5.24
N PHE A 177 -17.22 -7.46 -5.44
CA PHE A 177 -15.79 -7.42 -5.12
C PHE A 177 -15.06 -7.55 -6.45
N HIS A 178 -14.56 -6.46 -6.99
CA HIS A 178 -13.80 -6.53 -8.24
C HIS A 178 -12.54 -7.40 -8.05
N ALA A 179 -12.75 -8.73 -8.16
CA ALA A 179 -11.70 -9.74 -8.05
C ALA A 179 -10.59 -9.58 -9.09
N ASN A 180 -10.88 -8.85 -10.16
CA ASN A 180 -9.90 -8.44 -11.17
C ASN A 180 -8.70 -7.68 -10.58
N TYR A 181 -8.83 -7.17 -9.35
CA TYR A 181 -7.78 -6.38 -8.71
C TYR A 181 -6.49 -7.14 -8.44
N VAL A 182 -6.59 -8.40 -8.09
CA VAL A 182 -5.42 -9.21 -7.74
C VAL A 182 -4.84 -9.94 -8.96
N LEU A 183 -5.63 -10.12 -10.02
CA LEU A 183 -5.24 -10.91 -11.19
C LEU A 183 -4.83 -10.07 -12.40
N ASN A 184 -5.25 -8.81 -12.50
CA ASN A 184 -4.95 -7.93 -13.63
C ASN A 184 -3.80 -6.94 -13.39
N TRP A 185 -2.93 -7.22 -12.45
CA TRP A 185 -1.70 -6.44 -12.27
C TRP A 185 -0.71 -6.57 -13.44
N GLY A 186 -1.01 -7.38 -14.42
CA GLY A 186 -0.19 -7.62 -15.60
C GLY A 186 -0.66 -6.91 -16.87
N GLY A 187 -1.63 -6.02 -16.80
CA GLY A 187 -2.26 -5.43 -17.99
C GLY A 187 -2.52 -3.93 -17.90
N ILE A 188 -1.51 -3.13 -17.57
CA ILE A 188 -1.45 -1.69 -17.89
C ILE A 188 -0.09 -1.39 -18.50
#